data_262721d2a7dc865c21b10ef292174221
#
_entry.id   262721d2a7dc865c21b10ef292174221
#
_cell.length_a   1.000
_cell.length_b   1.000
_cell.length_c   1.000
_cell.angle_alpha   90.00
_cell.angle_beta   90.00
_cell.angle_gamma   90.00
#
_symmetry.space_group_name_H-M   'P 1'
#
loop_
_entity.id
_entity.type
_entity.pdbx_description
1 polymer ?
#
loop_
_entity_poly.entity_id
_entity_poly.type
_entity_poly.pdbx_seq_one_letter_code
_entity_poly.pdbx_strand_id
1 'polypeptide(L)'
;MSSTELPFVPATSVLPEVVRVRVAEGERLRSVGLPGVTLSIRSRPPARAGLPPALYVHGLGGSSQNWSALMAELEGVVDCEAVDLPGFGDSPPPDDGDYSVTGHARAVIRYLDAAARGPVHLFGNSLGGAVATRVSAVRPDLVRTLTLVSPALPELRVQRTAVPTALLGVPGVAALFTRLSKDWTVEQRVRGVMALCYGDPERVSPEGFQHAVEELERRLRLPYFWDAMARSARGLVNAYTLGGQQGLWRQAERVLVPTLLIYGGRDQLVGYRMAQKAARSFRDSRLLSLPDAGHVAMMEYPDMVAGRFRELLAEVGALGSVRGADASGGTGDAVSEAGADNDGTATGGDAAGASADTGD
;
A
#
# COMPACT_ATOMS: atom_id res chain seq x y z
N MET A 1 -19.93 -22.83 -0.42
CA MET A 1 -18.58 -22.24 -0.29
C MET A 1 -18.51 -21.62 1.09
N SER A 2 -17.76 -22.25 1.98
CA SER A 2 -17.65 -21.83 3.38
C SER A 2 -16.78 -20.57 3.42
N SER A 3 -17.35 -19.43 3.80
CA SER A 3 -16.60 -18.22 4.14
C SER A 3 -15.78 -18.54 5.40
N THR A 4 -14.47 -18.68 5.21
CA THR A 4 -13.53 -18.82 6.32
C THR A 4 -13.46 -17.46 6.99
N GLU A 5 -14.22 -17.28 8.08
CA GLU A 5 -14.07 -16.09 8.93
C GLU A 5 -12.64 -16.08 9.47
N LEU A 6 -11.94 -14.97 9.26
CA LEU A 6 -10.62 -14.73 9.88
C LEU A 6 -10.78 -14.78 11.40
N PRO A 7 -9.89 -15.46 12.13
CA PRO A 7 -9.99 -15.52 13.58
C PRO A 7 -9.93 -14.11 14.16
N PHE A 8 -11.04 -13.64 14.74
CA PHE A 8 -11.14 -12.37 15.44
C PHE A 8 -10.56 -12.55 16.84
N VAL A 9 -9.41 -11.95 17.09
CA VAL A 9 -8.87 -11.77 18.45
C VAL A 9 -9.19 -10.35 18.86
N PRO A 10 -10.00 -10.10 19.91
CA PRO A 10 -10.29 -8.75 20.36
C PRO A 10 -8.98 -8.05 20.76
N ALA A 11 -8.73 -6.86 20.22
CA ALA A 11 -7.52 -6.06 20.47
C ALA A 11 -7.31 -5.73 21.97
N THR A 12 -8.30 -5.98 22.80
CA THR A 12 -8.31 -5.68 24.25
C THR A 12 -7.53 -6.67 25.12
N SER A 13 -7.09 -7.82 24.59
CA SER A 13 -6.49 -8.87 25.43
C SER A 13 -4.97 -8.85 25.56
N VAL A 14 -4.27 -8.01 24.80
CA VAL A 14 -2.79 -8.12 24.66
C VAL A 14 -2.02 -6.93 25.23
N LEU A 15 -2.64 -5.77 25.46
CA LEU A 15 -1.93 -4.59 25.96
C LEU A 15 -2.50 -4.15 27.31
N PRO A 16 -1.62 -3.75 28.27
CA PRO A 16 -2.05 -3.13 29.51
C PRO A 16 -2.92 -1.90 29.24
N GLU A 17 -3.89 -1.62 30.08
CA GLU A 17 -4.88 -0.55 29.94
C GLU A 17 -4.27 0.85 29.64
N VAL A 18 -3.04 1.07 30.05
CA VAL A 18 -2.26 2.32 29.88
C VAL A 18 -1.74 2.53 28.45
N VAL A 19 -1.85 1.54 27.55
CA VAL A 19 -1.21 1.55 26.21
C VAL A 19 -2.24 1.55 25.08
N ARG A 20 -3.50 1.90 25.36
CA ARG A 20 -4.55 1.89 24.32
C ARG A 20 -4.30 2.95 23.25
N VAL A 21 -4.42 2.53 21.99
CA VAL A 21 -4.42 3.46 20.84
C VAL A 21 -5.69 4.28 20.86
N ARG A 22 -5.57 5.56 20.62
CA ARG A 22 -6.73 6.41 20.34
C ARG A 22 -7.34 6.04 19.00
N VAL A 23 -8.61 5.71 19.02
CA VAL A 23 -9.40 5.42 17.82
C VAL A 23 -10.24 6.67 17.54
N ALA A 24 -10.12 7.24 16.33
CA ALA A 24 -10.94 8.36 15.93
C ALA A 24 -12.41 7.94 15.85
N GLU A 25 -13.32 8.90 16.01
CA GLU A 25 -14.75 8.64 15.89
C GLU A 25 -15.08 7.96 14.56
N GLY A 26 -15.89 6.92 14.62
CA GLY A 26 -16.26 6.12 13.44
C GLY A 26 -15.22 5.09 13.00
N GLU A 27 -14.04 5.01 13.62
CA GLU A 27 -13.05 3.98 13.32
C GLU A 27 -13.15 2.77 14.25
N ARG A 28 -12.58 1.65 13.81
CA ARG A 28 -12.47 0.41 14.59
C ARG A 28 -11.07 -0.14 14.45
N LEU A 29 -10.57 -0.78 15.51
CA LEU A 29 -9.32 -1.54 15.48
C LEU A 29 -9.62 -3.01 15.71
N ARG A 30 -8.96 -3.87 14.94
CA ARG A 30 -8.98 -5.32 15.14
C ARG A 30 -7.59 -5.90 14.95
N SER A 31 -7.29 -6.96 15.67
CA SER A 31 -6.07 -7.74 15.50
C SER A 31 -6.35 -8.97 14.64
N VAL A 32 -5.47 -9.27 13.70
CA VAL A 32 -5.56 -10.40 12.78
C VAL A 32 -4.31 -11.27 12.93
N GLY A 33 -4.47 -12.46 13.49
CA GLY A 33 -3.42 -13.46 13.57
C GLY A 33 -3.27 -14.19 12.23
N LEU A 34 -2.04 -14.19 11.69
CA LEU A 34 -1.66 -14.87 10.45
C LEU A 34 -0.43 -15.73 10.71
N PRO A 35 -0.12 -16.73 9.87
CA PRO A 35 1.10 -17.52 10.04
C PRO A 35 2.36 -16.63 10.09
N GLY A 36 3.03 -16.62 11.25
CA GLY A 36 4.27 -15.88 11.47
C GLY A 36 4.15 -14.37 11.66
N VAL A 37 2.93 -13.82 11.76
CA VAL A 37 2.71 -12.39 12.00
C VAL A 37 1.31 -12.11 12.52
N THR A 38 1.20 -11.18 13.47
CA THR A 38 -0.08 -10.60 13.87
C THR A 38 -0.13 -9.14 13.42
N LEU A 39 -1.23 -8.73 12.80
CA LEU A 39 -1.40 -7.38 12.29
C LEU A 39 -2.59 -6.69 12.95
N SER A 40 -2.40 -5.45 13.33
CA SER A 40 -3.48 -4.54 13.71
C SER A 40 -4.02 -3.84 12.47
N ILE A 41 -5.33 -3.89 12.32
CA ILE A 41 -6.05 -3.29 11.19
C ILE A 41 -7.01 -2.24 11.74
N ARG A 42 -6.82 -1.03 11.30
CA ARG A 42 -7.75 0.09 11.49
C ARG A 42 -8.74 0.07 10.33
N SER A 43 -10.02 0.13 10.61
CA SER A 43 -11.06 0.23 9.57
C SER A 43 -12.00 1.39 9.87
N ARG A 44 -12.51 2.01 8.79
CA ARG A 44 -13.61 2.96 8.85
C ARG A 44 -14.79 2.33 8.11
N PRO A 45 -15.94 2.13 8.75
CA PRO A 45 -17.10 1.55 8.11
C PRO A 45 -17.47 2.34 6.84
N PRO A 46 -17.71 1.67 5.71
CA PRO A 46 -18.09 2.36 4.48
C PRO A 46 -19.47 3.00 4.63
N ALA A 47 -19.67 4.15 4.00
CA ALA A 47 -20.97 4.87 4.01
C ALA A 47 -22.10 4.03 3.39
N ARG A 48 -21.78 3.03 2.56
CA ARG A 48 -22.73 2.08 1.97
C ARG A 48 -22.05 0.72 1.74
N ALA A 49 -22.84 -0.35 1.73
CA ALA A 49 -22.35 -1.68 1.41
C ALA A 49 -21.88 -1.80 -0.06
N GLY A 50 -20.95 -2.72 -0.32
CA GLY A 50 -20.50 -3.05 -1.67
C GLY A 50 -19.48 -2.09 -2.27
N LEU A 51 -18.92 -1.16 -1.50
CA LEU A 51 -17.79 -0.35 -1.95
C LEU A 51 -16.54 -1.22 -2.18
N PRO A 52 -15.72 -0.90 -3.19
CA PRO A 52 -14.49 -1.63 -3.46
C PRO A 52 -13.51 -1.48 -2.29
N PRO A 53 -12.76 -2.55 -1.93
CA PRO A 53 -11.84 -2.51 -0.81
C PRO A 53 -10.62 -1.64 -1.09
N ALA A 54 -10.14 -0.92 -0.06
CA ALA A 54 -8.88 -0.20 -0.06
C ALA A 54 -8.02 -0.60 1.14
N LEU A 55 -6.70 -0.69 0.92
CA LEU A 55 -5.72 -0.92 1.97
C LEU A 55 -4.65 0.16 1.97
N TYR A 56 -4.39 0.73 3.15
CA TYR A 56 -3.44 1.81 3.36
C TYR A 56 -2.24 1.34 4.17
N VAL A 57 -1.01 1.63 3.68
CA VAL A 57 0.26 1.18 4.26
C VAL A 57 1.10 2.39 4.64
N HIS A 58 1.38 2.56 5.94
CA HIS A 58 2.10 3.70 6.49
C HIS A 58 3.62 3.66 6.24
N GLY A 59 4.30 4.79 6.49
CA GLY A 59 5.75 4.95 6.40
C GLY A 59 6.51 4.49 7.64
N LEU A 60 7.85 4.60 7.59
CA LEU A 60 8.74 4.28 8.71
C LEU A 60 8.36 5.11 9.94
N GLY A 61 8.19 4.46 11.08
CA GLY A 61 7.80 5.11 12.33
C GLY A 61 6.35 5.61 12.38
N GLY A 62 5.55 5.36 11.33
CA GLY A 62 4.13 5.66 11.27
C GLY A 62 3.25 4.58 11.91
N SER A 63 1.96 4.70 11.70
CA SER A 63 0.94 3.68 11.98
C SER A 63 -0.27 3.88 11.05
N SER A 64 -1.23 2.99 11.13
CA SER A 64 -2.52 3.08 10.44
C SER A 64 -3.24 4.41 10.68
N GLN A 65 -3.01 5.05 11.82
CA GLN A 65 -3.59 6.35 12.17
C GLN A 65 -3.18 7.48 11.20
N ASN A 66 -2.04 7.36 10.52
CA ASN A 66 -1.61 8.36 9.53
C ASN A 66 -2.60 8.50 8.35
N TRP A 67 -3.50 7.55 8.18
CA TRP A 67 -4.47 7.51 7.10
C TRP A 67 -5.88 7.95 7.50
N SER A 68 -6.15 8.20 8.81
CA SER A 68 -7.49 8.49 9.33
C SER A 68 -8.19 9.65 8.61
N ALA A 69 -7.47 10.75 8.35
CA ALA A 69 -8.02 11.91 7.63
C ALA A 69 -8.41 11.54 6.18
N LEU A 70 -7.52 10.85 5.45
CA LEU A 70 -7.81 10.43 4.07
C LEU A 70 -8.90 9.36 4.01
N MET A 71 -8.96 8.44 4.98
CA MET A 71 -10.02 7.44 5.08
C MET A 71 -11.38 8.09 5.30
N ALA A 72 -11.45 9.18 6.09
CA ALA A 72 -12.68 9.95 6.27
C ALA A 72 -13.16 10.60 4.96
N GLU A 73 -12.23 11.17 4.18
CA GLU A 73 -12.56 11.72 2.87
C GLU A 73 -13.06 10.67 1.86
N LEU A 74 -12.67 9.42 2.02
CA LEU A 74 -12.94 8.34 1.07
C LEU A 74 -13.99 7.32 1.54
N GLU A 75 -14.63 7.49 2.71
CA GLU A 75 -15.60 6.54 3.26
C GLU A 75 -16.83 6.27 2.36
N GLY A 76 -17.18 7.23 1.49
CA GLY A 76 -18.26 7.10 0.50
C GLY A 76 -17.80 6.50 -0.85
N VAL A 77 -16.50 6.25 -1.01
CA VAL A 77 -15.86 5.86 -2.27
C VAL A 77 -15.30 4.44 -2.23
N VAL A 78 -14.64 4.09 -1.13
CA VAL A 78 -14.02 2.78 -0.91
C VAL A 78 -14.28 2.29 0.51
N ASP A 79 -14.17 0.97 0.72
CA ASP A 79 -14.20 0.35 2.03
C ASP A 79 -12.78 0.33 2.62
N CYS A 80 -12.54 1.25 3.57
CA CYS A 80 -11.20 1.65 4.02
C CYS A 80 -10.66 0.75 5.13
N GLU A 81 -9.45 0.20 4.93
CA GLU A 81 -8.65 -0.46 5.96
C GLU A 81 -7.20 0.01 5.90
N ALA A 82 -6.61 0.34 7.05
CA ALA A 82 -5.21 0.69 7.18
C ALA A 82 -4.50 -0.32 8.10
N VAL A 83 -3.36 -0.84 7.63
CA VAL A 83 -2.58 -1.84 8.38
C VAL A 83 -1.46 -1.17 9.17
N ASP A 84 -1.27 -1.58 10.41
CA ASP A 84 -0.01 -1.37 11.11
C ASP A 84 1.00 -2.41 10.63
N LEU A 85 2.10 -1.96 10.04
CA LEU A 85 3.19 -2.87 9.63
C LEU A 85 3.80 -3.59 10.84
N PRO A 86 4.35 -4.81 10.68
CA PRO A 86 4.96 -5.55 11.77
C PRO A 86 5.98 -4.71 12.58
N GLY A 87 5.80 -4.66 13.90
CA GLY A 87 6.63 -3.86 14.82
C GLY A 87 6.26 -2.38 14.90
N PHE A 88 5.17 -1.94 14.25
CA PHE A 88 4.66 -0.57 14.31
C PHE A 88 3.20 -0.53 14.77
N GLY A 89 2.78 0.64 15.26
CA GLY A 89 1.42 0.84 15.76
C GLY A 89 1.09 -0.16 16.86
N ASP A 90 0.07 -0.98 16.63
CA ASP A 90 -0.34 -2.08 17.52
C ASP A 90 0.00 -3.47 16.97
N SER A 91 0.74 -3.54 15.86
CA SER A 91 1.25 -4.81 15.34
C SER A 91 2.53 -5.20 16.08
N PRO A 92 2.59 -6.39 16.70
CA PRO A 92 3.81 -6.88 17.33
C PRO A 92 4.92 -7.17 16.28
N PRO A 93 6.17 -7.42 16.72
CA PRO A 93 7.22 -7.92 15.87
C PRO A 93 6.82 -9.16 15.09
N PRO A 94 7.31 -9.34 13.83
CA PRO A 94 7.09 -10.59 13.09
C PRO A 94 7.94 -11.70 13.69
N ASP A 95 7.45 -12.96 13.68
CA ASP A 95 8.12 -14.11 14.32
C ASP A 95 9.50 -14.38 13.73
N ASP A 96 9.68 -14.17 12.42
CA ASP A 96 10.96 -14.34 11.70
C ASP A 96 11.90 -13.13 11.87
N GLY A 97 11.40 -12.05 12.49
CA GLY A 97 12.15 -10.82 12.66
C GLY A 97 12.55 -10.14 11.34
N ASP A 98 11.89 -10.41 10.21
CA ASP A 98 12.23 -9.80 8.93
C ASP A 98 11.51 -8.45 8.75
N TYR A 99 12.25 -7.37 9.02
CA TYR A 99 11.82 -5.98 8.83
C TYR A 99 12.26 -5.38 7.48
N SER A 100 12.68 -6.20 6.54
CA SER A 100 12.98 -5.73 5.18
C SER A 100 11.71 -5.28 4.45
N VAL A 101 11.86 -4.51 3.37
CA VAL A 101 10.74 -4.19 2.47
C VAL A 101 10.05 -5.46 1.98
N THR A 102 10.80 -6.56 1.78
CA THR A 102 10.24 -7.87 1.41
C THR A 102 9.44 -8.50 2.54
N GLY A 103 9.94 -8.43 3.77
CA GLY A 103 9.25 -8.95 4.97
C GLY A 103 7.91 -8.23 5.19
N HIS A 104 7.94 -6.90 5.16
CA HIS A 104 6.71 -6.08 5.24
C HIS A 104 5.75 -6.37 4.09
N ALA A 105 6.22 -6.48 2.85
CA ALA A 105 5.36 -6.81 1.71
C ALA A 105 4.74 -8.19 1.85
N ARG A 106 5.48 -9.18 2.37
CA ARG A 106 4.98 -10.52 2.65
C ARG A 106 3.86 -10.52 3.69
N ALA A 107 3.98 -9.70 4.75
CA ALA A 107 2.95 -9.53 5.75
C ALA A 107 1.66 -8.93 5.14
N VAL A 108 1.80 -7.90 4.31
CA VAL A 108 0.68 -7.27 3.58
C VAL A 108 0.01 -8.28 2.63
N ILE A 109 0.79 -9.06 1.87
CA ILE A 109 0.26 -10.09 0.97
C ILE A 109 -0.52 -11.15 1.75
N ARG A 110 0.04 -11.66 2.86
CA ARG A 110 -0.66 -12.63 3.72
C ARG A 110 -2.00 -12.09 4.23
N TYR A 111 -2.01 -10.80 4.59
CA TYR A 111 -3.26 -10.17 5.01
C TYR A 111 -4.28 -10.10 3.87
N LEU A 112 -3.88 -9.66 2.68
CA LEU A 112 -4.77 -9.55 1.52
C LEU A 112 -5.32 -10.92 1.09
N ASP A 113 -4.47 -11.96 1.08
CA ASP A 113 -4.89 -13.34 0.79
C ASP A 113 -5.90 -13.86 1.82
N ALA A 114 -5.64 -13.61 3.11
CA ALA A 114 -6.52 -14.08 4.19
C ALA A 114 -7.83 -13.29 4.27
N ALA A 115 -7.80 -11.99 3.99
CA ALA A 115 -8.99 -11.15 3.98
C ALA A 115 -9.95 -11.49 2.83
N ALA A 116 -9.43 -12.03 1.72
CA ALA A 116 -10.19 -12.55 0.57
C ALA A 116 -11.24 -11.55 0.01
N ARG A 117 -10.94 -10.23 0.09
CA ARG A 117 -11.86 -9.16 -0.32
C ARG A 117 -11.77 -8.84 -1.83
N GLY A 118 -10.95 -9.60 -2.57
CA GLY A 118 -10.61 -9.33 -3.97
C GLY A 118 -9.53 -8.26 -4.13
N PRO A 119 -9.25 -7.81 -5.37
CA PRO A 119 -8.26 -6.80 -5.63
C PRO A 119 -8.60 -5.47 -4.93
N VAL A 120 -7.62 -4.90 -4.21
CA VAL A 120 -7.79 -3.66 -3.43
C VAL A 120 -7.25 -2.44 -4.17
N HIS A 121 -7.76 -1.25 -3.84
CA HIS A 121 -7.06 0.00 -4.07
C HIS A 121 -5.95 0.11 -3.00
N LEU A 122 -4.68 -0.03 -3.42
CA LEU A 122 -3.54 -0.07 -2.50
C LEU A 122 -2.89 1.31 -2.39
N PHE A 123 -2.77 1.81 -1.15
CA PHE A 123 -2.12 3.07 -0.84
C PHE A 123 -0.83 2.83 -0.06
N GLY A 124 0.20 3.64 -0.31
CA GLY A 124 1.45 3.53 0.44
C GLY A 124 2.19 4.86 0.56
N ASN A 125 2.65 5.17 1.78
CA ASN A 125 3.48 6.35 2.04
C ASN A 125 4.92 5.92 2.36
N SER A 126 5.91 6.58 1.80
CA SER A 126 7.32 6.40 2.15
C SER A 126 7.78 4.93 2.10
N LEU A 127 8.19 4.33 3.23
CA LEU A 127 8.45 2.88 3.35
C LEU A 127 7.24 2.06 2.88
N GLY A 128 6.03 2.43 3.29
CA GLY A 128 4.79 1.80 2.82
C GLY A 128 4.62 1.91 1.31
N GLY A 129 5.12 2.98 0.69
CA GLY A 129 5.16 3.14 -0.77
C GLY A 129 6.10 2.15 -1.45
N ALA A 130 7.28 1.88 -0.86
CA ALA A 130 8.19 0.83 -1.33
C ALA A 130 7.57 -0.57 -1.17
N VAL A 131 6.90 -0.82 -0.04
CA VAL A 131 6.15 -2.06 0.25
C VAL A 131 5.03 -2.25 -0.77
N ALA A 132 4.18 -1.23 -0.97
CA ALA A 132 3.05 -1.29 -1.90
C ALA A 132 3.51 -1.48 -3.36
N THR A 133 4.62 -0.85 -3.76
CA THR A 133 5.25 -1.08 -5.08
C THR A 133 5.65 -2.54 -5.23
N ARG A 134 6.27 -3.14 -4.22
CA ARG A 134 6.65 -4.56 -4.24
C ARG A 134 5.42 -5.48 -4.29
N VAL A 135 4.41 -5.24 -3.47
CA VAL A 135 3.15 -6.00 -3.50
C VAL A 135 2.54 -5.97 -4.91
N SER A 136 2.39 -4.79 -5.50
CA SER A 136 1.80 -4.62 -6.83
C SER A 136 2.61 -5.30 -7.94
N ALA A 137 3.95 -5.34 -7.80
CA ALA A 137 4.83 -5.96 -8.80
C ALA A 137 4.84 -7.50 -8.74
N VAL A 138 4.67 -8.09 -7.54
CA VAL A 138 4.76 -9.55 -7.34
C VAL A 138 3.41 -10.23 -7.25
N ARG A 139 2.35 -9.49 -6.89
CA ARG A 139 0.95 -9.96 -6.77
C ARG A 139 -0.01 -8.94 -7.39
N PRO A 140 0.10 -8.73 -8.72
CA PRO A 140 -0.81 -7.80 -9.43
C PRO A 140 -2.28 -8.21 -9.35
N ASP A 141 -2.56 -9.48 -9.09
CA ASP A 141 -3.89 -10.04 -8.85
C ASP A 141 -4.59 -9.47 -7.61
N LEU A 142 -3.81 -8.98 -6.63
CA LEU A 142 -4.34 -8.40 -5.39
C LEU A 142 -4.57 -6.90 -5.45
N VAL A 143 -4.15 -6.22 -6.52
CA VAL A 143 -4.15 -4.76 -6.59
C VAL A 143 -4.96 -4.28 -7.79
N ARG A 144 -5.92 -3.40 -7.55
CA ARG A 144 -6.76 -2.75 -8.56
C ARG A 144 -6.16 -1.45 -9.06
N THR A 145 -5.72 -0.59 -8.14
CA THR A 145 -4.96 0.63 -8.42
C THR A 145 -3.91 0.82 -7.33
N LEU A 146 -2.86 1.57 -7.63
CA LEU A 146 -1.79 1.89 -6.70
C LEU A 146 -1.71 3.41 -6.49
N THR A 147 -1.77 3.87 -5.23
CA THR A 147 -1.58 5.29 -4.88
C THR A 147 -0.37 5.42 -3.96
N LEU A 148 0.62 6.18 -4.37
CA LEU A 148 1.90 6.34 -3.68
C LEU A 148 2.11 7.79 -3.26
N VAL A 149 2.24 8.03 -1.96
CA VAL A 149 2.57 9.34 -1.38
C VAL A 149 4.03 9.34 -0.99
N SER A 150 4.84 10.16 -1.66
CA SER A 150 6.28 10.29 -1.38
C SER A 150 6.98 8.93 -1.20
N PRO A 151 6.85 7.97 -2.15
CA PRO A 151 7.35 6.62 -1.96
C PRO A 151 8.87 6.59 -1.80
N ALA A 152 9.38 5.80 -0.84
CA ALA A 152 10.80 5.63 -0.61
C ALA A 152 11.42 4.71 -1.68
N LEU A 153 11.63 5.26 -2.87
CA LEU A 153 12.33 4.60 -3.97
C LEU A 153 13.81 4.99 -3.98
N PRO A 154 14.73 4.15 -4.51
CA PRO A 154 16.16 4.43 -4.50
C PRO A 154 16.52 5.75 -5.16
N GLU A 155 17.20 6.63 -4.41
CA GLU A 155 17.62 7.96 -4.84
C GLU A 155 19.14 8.07 -4.80
N LEU A 156 19.77 8.47 -5.92
CA LEU A 156 21.23 8.62 -6.01
C LEU A 156 21.76 9.79 -5.18
N ARG A 157 20.94 10.84 -5.01
CA ARG A 157 21.28 12.04 -4.21
C ARG A 157 20.29 12.17 -3.07
N VAL A 158 20.49 11.38 -2.03
CA VAL A 158 19.67 11.43 -0.81
C VAL A 158 19.67 12.85 -0.23
N GLN A 159 18.52 13.31 0.22
CA GLN A 159 18.40 14.60 0.91
C GLN A 159 19.23 14.59 2.21
N ARG A 160 19.93 15.66 2.50
CA ARG A 160 20.75 15.76 3.73
C ARG A 160 19.91 15.57 4.99
N THR A 161 18.69 16.04 4.99
CA THR A 161 17.69 15.90 6.05
C THR A 161 17.21 14.46 6.26
N ALA A 162 17.28 13.61 5.24
CA ALA A 162 16.94 12.18 5.33
C ALA A 162 18.10 11.31 5.88
N VAL A 163 19.34 11.82 5.88
CA VAL A 163 20.53 11.07 6.34
C VAL A 163 20.40 10.58 7.77
N PRO A 164 19.95 11.38 8.77
CA PRO A 164 19.77 10.89 10.13
C PRO A 164 18.79 9.70 10.21
N THR A 165 17.71 9.72 9.45
CA THR A 165 16.73 8.62 9.39
C THR A 165 17.36 7.35 8.79
N ALA A 166 18.15 7.47 7.74
CA ALA A 166 18.89 6.35 7.15
C ALA A 166 19.94 5.78 8.11
N LEU A 167 20.64 6.64 8.87
CA LEU A 167 21.63 6.26 9.85
C LEU A 167 21.05 5.46 11.03
N LEU A 168 19.76 5.57 11.34
CA LEU A 168 19.10 4.69 12.32
C LEU A 168 19.26 3.20 11.97
N GLY A 169 19.41 2.86 10.69
CA GLY A 169 19.67 1.50 10.23
C GLY A 169 21.08 0.98 10.55
N VAL A 170 22.03 1.84 10.94
CA VAL A 170 23.39 1.43 11.33
C VAL A 170 23.37 0.86 12.75
N PRO A 171 23.98 -0.32 12.99
CA PRO A 171 24.04 -0.90 14.33
C PRO A 171 24.60 0.07 15.38
N GLY A 172 23.89 0.20 16.50
CA GLY A 172 24.27 1.09 17.61
C GLY A 172 23.84 2.55 17.46
N VAL A 173 23.54 3.05 16.26
CA VAL A 173 23.15 4.47 16.07
C VAL A 173 21.81 4.78 16.73
N ALA A 174 20.82 3.89 16.67
CA ALA A 174 19.56 4.08 17.37
C ALA A 174 19.74 4.17 18.88
N ALA A 175 20.60 3.32 19.47
CA ALA A 175 20.93 3.37 20.90
C ALA A 175 21.69 4.66 21.27
N LEU A 176 22.63 5.08 20.42
CA LEU A 176 23.35 6.36 20.59
C LEU A 176 22.37 7.54 20.51
N PHE A 177 21.47 7.56 19.54
CA PHE A 177 20.45 8.59 19.41
C PHE A 177 19.55 8.64 20.66
N THR A 178 19.09 7.47 21.15
CA THR A 178 18.28 7.40 22.37
C THR A 178 19.04 7.98 23.57
N ARG A 179 20.34 7.68 23.70
CA ARG A 179 21.20 8.20 24.78
C ARG A 179 21.40 9.73 24.65
N LEU A 180 21.66 10.24 23.45
CA LEU A 180 21.90 11.67 23.23
C LEU A 180 20.61 12.49 23.38
N SER A 181 19.46 11.91 23.07
CA SER A 181 18.16 12.56 23.18
C SER A 181 17.41 12.24 24.46
N LYS A 182 18.07 11.68 25.49
CA LYS A 182 17.44 11.26 26.76
C LYS A 182 16.69 12.39 27.47
N ASP A 183 17.22 13.61 27.34
CA ASP A 183 16.69 14.81 28.01
C ASP A 183 15.64 15.55 27.14
N TRP A 184 15.38 15.04 25.93
CA TRP A 184 14.31 15.62 25.08
C TRP A 184 12.94 15.20 25.56
N THR A 185 12.04 16.17 25.68
CA THR A 185 10.64 15.88 25.97
C THR A 185 9.99 15.22 24.75
N VAL A 186 8.83 14.58 24.96
CA VAL A 186 8.07 13.96 23.88
C VAL A 186 7.61 15.02 22.86
N GLU A 187 7.22 16.20 23.34
CA GLU A 187 6.83 17.34 22.50
C GLU A 187 7.99 17.81 21.60
N GLN A 188 9.21 17.87 22.13
CA GLN A 188 10.41 18.23 21.34
C GLN A 188 10.66 17.21 20.23
N ARG A 189 10.48 15.92 20.52
CA ARG A 189 10.60 14.85 19.52
C ARG A 189 9.51 14.96 18.45
N VAL A 190 8.26 15.22 18.85
CA VAL A 190 7.13 15.42 17.93
C VAL A 190 7.38 16.62 17.02
N ARG A 191 7.82 17.77 17.57
CA ARG A 191 8.18 18.96 16.77
C ARG A 191 9.27 18.62 15.76
N GLY A 192 10.30 17.87 16.15
CA GLY A 192 11.37 17.42 15.25
C GLY A 192 10.86 16.55 14.10
N VAL A 193 9.96 15.59 14.39
CA VAL A 193 9.32 14.75 13.37
C VAL A 193 8.42 15.57 12.45
N MET A 194 7.62 16.49 13.02
CA MET A 194 6.75 17.36 12.22
C MET A 194 7.57 18.28 11.30
N ALA A 195 8.67 18.84 11.78
CA ALA A 195 9.56 19.66 10.97
C ALA A 195 10.18 18.91 9.78
N LEU A 196 10.34 17.58 9.89
CA LEU A 196 10.84 16.74 8.80
C LEU A 196 9.75 16.29 7.83
N CYS A 197 8.53 16.06 8.35
CA CYS A 197 7.48 15.39 7.61
C CYS A 197 6.46 16.35 6.99
N TYR A 198 6.19 17.50 7.63
CA TYR A 198 5.20 18.46 7.16
C TYR A 198 5.84 19.58 6.35
N GLY A 199 5.15 20.02 5.32
CA GLY A 199 5.55 21.19 4.53
C GLY A 199 5.32 22.50 5.30
N ASP A 200 4.31 22.50 6.17
CA ASP A 200 3.98 23.59 7.09
C ASP A 200 3.47 23.01 8.44
N PRO A 201 4.38 22.72 9.39
CA PRO A 201 4.01 22.20 10.70
C PRO A 201 3.08 23.10 11.51
N GLU A 202 3.03 24.42 11.22
CA GLU A 202 2.19 25.37 11.95
C GLU A 202 0.69 25.22 11.63
N ARG A 203 0.37 24.53 10.54
CA ARG A 203 -1.02 24.18 10.18
C ARG A 203 -1.62 23.06 11.03
N VAL A 204 -0.79 22.34 11.78
CA VAL A 204 -1.29 21.28 12.68
C VAL A 204 -2.01 21.95 13.85
N SER A 205 -3.27 21.57 14.07
CA SER A 205 -4.03 22.12 15.18
C SER A 205 -3.42 21.74 16.54
N PRO A 206 -3.65 22.52 17.59
CA PRO A 206 -3.19 22.18 18.94
C PRO A 206 -3.64 20.79 19.38
N GLU A 207 -4.86 20.38 19.05
CA GLU A 207 -5.41 19.06 19.33
C GLU A 207 -4.66 17.99 18.54
N GLY A 208 -4.38 18.23 17.26
CA GLY A 208 -3.59 17.34 16.40
C GLY A 208 -2.17 17.16 16.93
N PHE A 209 -1.55 18.24 17.41
CA PHE A 209 -0.25 18.18 18.06
C PHE A 209 -0.28 17.35 19.34
N GLN A 210 -1.27 17.59 20.21
CA GLN A 210 -1.44 16.84 21.46
C GLN A 210 -1.65 15.35 21.18
N HIS A 211 -2.45 14.99 20.19
CA HIS A 211 -2.62 13.59 19.76
C HIS A 211 -1.30 12.94 19.27
N ALA A 212 -0.48 13.69 18.55
CA ALA A 212 0.82 13.20 18.12
C ALA A 212 1.77 12.97 19.29
N VAL A 213 1.69 13.81 20.34
CA VAL A 213 2.47 13.66 21.58
C VAL A 213 2.02 12.38 22.32
N GLU A 214 0.72 12.20 22.56
CA GLU A 214 0.16 11.03 23.22
C GLU A 214 0.54 9.73 22.48
N GLU A 215 0.43 9.73 21.15
CA GLU A 215 0.77 8.57 20.33
C GLU A 215 2.27 8.27 20.35
N LEU A 216 3.13 9.28 20.27
CA LEU A 216 4.57 9.05 20.35
C LEU A 216 4.95 8.55 21.75
N GLU A 217 4.38 9.11 22.82
CA GLU A 217 4.61 8.66 24.19
C GLU A 217 4.22 7.19 24.35
N ARG A 218 3.07 6.79 23.80
CA ARG A 218 2.62 5.40 23.79
C ARG A 218 3.63 4.49 23.09
N ARG A 219 4.08 4.87 21.87
CA ARG A 219 5.03 4.08 21.07
C ARG A 219 6.39 3.93 21.76
N LEU A 220 6.87 4.98 22.44
CA LEU A 220 8.14 4.93 23.18
C LEU A 220 8.11 3.95 24.35
N ARG A 221 6.93 3.58 24.84
CA ARG A 221 6.76 2.54 25.88
C ARG A 221 6.78 1.11 25.34
N LEU A 222 6.68 0.93 23.99
CA LEU A 222 6.75 -0.39 23.39
C LEU A 222 8.18 -0.89 23.39
N PRO A 223 8.46 -2.08 23.93
CA PRO A 223 9.84 -2.57 24.12
C PRO A 223 10.58 -2.80 22.79
N TYR A 224 9.84 -2.95 21.70
CA TYR A 224 10.37 -3.23 20.36
C TYR A 224 10.44 -1.99 19.44
N PHE A 225 9.96 -0.82 19.88
CA PHE A 225 9.82 0.36 19.02
C PHE A 225 11.14 0.75 18.30
N TRP A 226 12.22 0.90 19.08
CA TRP A 226 13.51 1.29 18.51
C TRP A 226 14.17 0.19 17.68
N ASP A 227 13.97 -1.09 18.04
CA ASP A 227 14.45 -2.22 17.24
C ASP A 227 13.73 -2.30 15.90
N ALA A 228 12.39 -2.19 15.88
CA ALA A 228 11.61 -2.14 14.68
C ALA A 228 12.01 -0.97 13.77
N MET A 229 12.19 0.24 14.35
CA MET A 229 12.66 1.43 13.62
C MET A 229 14.01 1.19 12.97
N ALA A 230 15.01 0.73 13.74
CA ALA A 230 16.36 0.53 13.26
C ALA A 230 16.44 -0.56 12.18
N ARG A 231 15.75 -1.68 12.39
CA ARG A 231 15.77 -2.82 11.46
C ARG A 231 15.00 -2.51 10.18
N SER A 232 13.86 -1.79 10.25
CA SER A 232 13.13 -1.35 9.06
C SER A 232 13.89 -0.27 8.28
N ALA A 233 14.55 0.68 8.95
CA ALA A 233 15.43 1.65 8.30
C ALA A 233 16.57 0.94 7.56
N ARG A 234 17.22 -0.05 8.19
CA ARG A 234 18.24 -0.88 7.54
C ARG A 234 17.66 -1.67 6.36
N GLY A 235 16.48 -2.27 6.53
CA GLY A 235 15.79 -3.00 5.48
C GLY A 235 15.50 -2.12 4.26
N LEU A 236 15.11 -0.86 4.48
CA LEU A 236 14.89 0.12 3.43
C LEU A 236 16.19 0.50 2.72
N VAL A 237 17.26 0.81 3.47
CA VAL A 237 18.58 1.11 2.89
C VAL A 237 19.11 -0.07 2.08
N ASN A 238 18.98 -1.30 2.59
CA ASN A 238 19.36 -2.51 1.88
C ASN A 238 18.56 -2.69 0.58
N ALA A 239 17.26 -2.35 0.59
CA ALA A 239 16.44 -2.44 -0.60
C ALA A 239 16.90 -1.47 -1.72
N TYR A 240 17.61 -0.39 -1.37
CA TYR A 240 18.19 0.53 -2.35
C TYR A 240 19.42 -0.07 -3.07
N THR A 241 20.09 -1.04 -2.47
CA THR A 241 21.26 -1.72 -3.04
C THR A 241 20.90 -3.00 -3.79
N LEU A 242 19.65 -3.48 -3.67
CA LEU A 242 19.20 -4.67 -4.39
C LEU A 242 19.20 -4.43 -5.90
N GLY A 243 19.90 -5.31 -6.61
CA GLY A 243 19.98 -5.30 -8.06
C GLY A 243 18.98 -6.26 -8.73
N GLY A 244 19.02 -6.31 -10.06
CA GLY A 244 18.22 -7.23 -10.87
C GLY A 244 16.72 -7.05 -10.66
N GLN A 245 15.98 -8.16 -10.66
CA GLN A 245 14.52 -8.17 -10.52
C GLN A 245 14.03 -7.77 -9.15
N GLN A 246 14.89 -7.76 -8.13
CA GLN A 246 14.57 -7.35 -6.76
C GLN A 246 14.69 -5.84 -6.55
N GLY A 247 15.33 -5.11 -7.44
CA GLY A 247 15.46 -3.65 -7.35
C GLY A 247 14.12 -2.95 -7.45
N LEU A 248 13.85 -1.97 -6.56
CA LEU A 248 12.56 -1.27 -6.48
C LEU A 248 12.19 -0.55 -7.80
N TRP A 249 13.17 0.00 -8.53
CA TRP A 249 12.89 0.60 -9.85
C TRP A 249 12.45 -0.44 -10.87
N ARG A 250 13.07 -1.63 -10.88
CA ARG A 250 12.62 -2.74 -11.75
C ARG A 250 11.24 -3.24 -11.39
N GLN A 251 10.88 -3.16 -10.11
CA GLN A 251 9.53 -3.49 -9.67
C GLN A 251 8.52 -2.43 -10.08
N ALA A 252 8.86 -1.14 -9.97
CA ALA A 252 8.03 -0.04 -10.48
C ALA A 252 7.71 -0.21 -11.98
N GLU A 253 8.72 -0.59 -12.80
CA GLU A 253 8.54 -0.88 -14.23
C GLU A 253 7.61 -2.09 -14.50
N ARG A 254 7.44 -2.98 -13.52
CA ARG A 254 6.57 -4.18 -13.60
C ARG A 254 5.17 -3.95 -13.08
N VAL A 255 4.91 -2.84 -12.42
CA VAL A 255 3.56 -2.48 -12.00
C VAL A 255 2.71 -2.19 -13.23
N LEU A 256 1.62 -2.92 -13.38
CA LEU A 256 0.72 -2.85 -14.54
C LEU A 256 -0.60 -2.13 -14.23
N VAL A 257 -0.88 -1.93 -12.94
CA VAL A 257 -2.12 -1.28 -12.51
C VAL A 257 -2.03 0.24 -12.61
N PRO A 258 -3.16 0.93 -12.85
CA PRO A 258 -3.20 2.39 -12.83
C PRO A 258 -2.62 2.94 -11.53
N THR A 259 -1.65 3.85 -11.64
CA THR A 259 -0.87 4.34 -10.52
C THR A 259 -1.02 5.86 -10.37
N LEU A 260 -1.34 6.32 -9.16
CA LEU A 260 -1.31 7.73 -8.77
C LEU A 260 -0.06 7.98 -7.92
N LEU A 261 0.79 8.89 -8.37
CA LEU A 261 1.99 9.33 -7.69
C LEU A 261 1.74 10.71 -7.09
N ILE A 262 2.04 10.90 -5.81
CA ILE A 262 1.83 12.16 -5.09
C ILE A 262 3.15 12.57 -4.46
N TYR A 263 3.62 13.80 -4.76
CA TYR A 263 4.86 14.33 -4.23
C TYR A 263 4.67 15.74 -3.69
N GLY A 264 5.22 15.98 -2.49
CA GLY A 264 5.27 17.28 -1.85
C GLY A 264 6.48 18.12 -2.29
N GLY A 265 6.28 19.40 -2.57
CA GLY A 265 7.36 20.31 -2.95
C GLY A 265 8.30 20.65 -1.79
N ARG A 266 7.79 20.59 -0.54
CA ARG A 266 8.54 20.84 0.71
C ARG A 266 8.97 19.56 1.42
N ASP A 267 8.86 18.39 0.78
CA ASP A 267 9.30 17.13 1.34
C ASP A 267 10.81 17.12 1.61
N GLN A 268 11.18 16.92 2.88
CA GLN A 268 12.57 16.91 3.32
C GLN A 268 13.19 15.50 3.38
N LEU A 269 12.41 14.45 3.13
CA LEU A 269 12.84 13.06 3.19
C LEU A 269 12.99 12.44 1.81
N VAL A 270 12.04 12.68 0.91
CA VAL A 270 12.07 12.23 -0.49
C VAL A 270 12.14 13.43 -1.41
N GLY A 271 13.21 13.51 -2.20
CA GLY A 271 13.41 14.66 -3.08
C GLY A 271 12.34 14.79 -4.16
N TYR A 272 11.72 15.98 -4.29
CA TYR A 272 10.70 16.25 -5.32
C TYR A 272 11.17 15.89 -6.75
N ARG A 273 12.48 15.97 -7.03
CA ARG A 273 13.08 15.52 -8.31
C ARG A 273 12.79 14.05 -8.64
N MET A 274 12.42 13.23 -7.64
CA MET A 274 12.05 11.83 -7.83
C MET A 274 10.71 11.67 -8.53
N ALA A 275 9.83 12.67 -8.46
CA ALA A 275 8.50 12.65 -9.07
C ALA A 275 8.55 12.33 -10.58
N GLN A 276 9.42 13.02 -11.32
CA GLN A 276 9.59 12.82 -12.77
C GLN A 276 10.16 11.44 -13.11
N LYS A 277 11.11 10.95 -12.30
CA LYS A 277 11.66 9.60 -12.48
C LYS A 277 10.61 8.54 -12.20
N ALA A 278 9.85 8.70 -11.12
CA ALA A 278 8.75 7.78 -10.79
C ALA A 278 7.70 7.76 -11.90
N ALA A 279 7.24 8.93 -12.37
CA ALA A 279 6.26 9.03 -13.43
C ALA A 279 6.69 8.34 -14.73
N ARG A 280 8.00 8.26 -15.01
CA ARG A 280 8.53 7.52 -16.18
C ARG A 280 8.71 6.03 -15.94
N SER A 281 8.84 5.60 -14.68
CA SER A 281 9.11 4.20 -14.31
C SER A 281 7.84 3.38 -14.17
N PHE A 282 6.75 3.97 -13.65
CA PHE A 282 5.44 3.31 -13.60
C PHE A 282 4.74 3.46 -14.95
N ARG A 283 4.32 2.35 -15.55
CA ARG A 283 3.83 2.31 -16.94
C ARG A 283 2.56 3.10 -17.18
N ASP A 284 1.63 3.06 -16.24
CA ASP A 284 0.33 3.75 -16.29
C ASP A 284 0.21 4.65 -15.07
N SER A 285 0.88 5.81 -15.11
CA SER A 285 0.99 6.71 -13.97
C SER A 285 0.36 8.07 -14.20
N ARG A 286 -0.18 8.65 -13.12
CA ARG A 286 -0.62 10.05 -13.00
C ARG A 286 0.19 10.68 -11.87
N LEU A 287 0.58 11.92 -12.04
CA LEU A 287 1.38 12.66 -11.05
C LEU A 287 0.56 13.82 -10.50
N LEU A 288 0.40 13.83 -9.17
CA LEU A 288 -0.06 15.00 -8.41
C LEU A 288 1.14 15.62 -7.70
N SER A 289 1.40 16.86 -8.02
CA SER A 289 2.41 17.68 -7.34
C SER A 289 1.74 18.70 -6.43
N LEU A 290 2.11 18.69 -5.15
CA LEU A 290 1.59 19.60 -4.14
C LEU A 290 2.74 20.49 -3.65
N PRO A 291 2.91 21.72 -4.18
CA PRO A 291 4.09 22.55 -3.93
C PRO A 291 4.35 22.83 -2.45
N ASP A 292 3.29 22.98 -1.66
CA ASP A 292 3.36 23.33 -0.24
C ASP A 292 3.30 22.13 0.71
N ALA A 293 3.01 20.92 0.21
CA ALA A 293 2.98 19.71 1.01
C ALA A 293 4.39 19.21 1.33
N GLY A 294 4.53 18.56 2.49
CA GLY A 294 5.70 17.80 2.88
C GLY A 294 5.61 16.33 2.50
N HIS A 295 6.18 15.49 3.35
CA HIS A 295 6.29 14.04 3.18
C HIS A 295 4.98 13.28 3.40
N VAL A 296 4.05 13.89 4.13
CA VAL A 296 2.78 13.27 4.56
C VAL A 296 1.57 13.99 3.97
N ALA A 297 1.60 14.21 2.65
CA ALA A 297 0.56 14.94 1.92
C ALA A 297 -0.87 14.40 2.20
N MET A 298 -1.02 13.10 2.50
CA MET A 298 -2.30 12.50 2.88
C MET A 298 -2.83 12.97 4.25
N MET A 299 -1.96 13.55 5.09
CA MET A 299 -2.33 14.16 6.38
C MET A 299 -2.51 15.68 6.26
N GLU A 300 -1.72 16.33 5.39
CA GLU A 300 -1.73 17.78 5.22
C GLU A 300 -2.85 18.27 4.27
N TYR A 301 -3.13 17.50 3.23
CA TYR A 301 -4.06 17.82 2.14
C TYR A 301 -4.93 16.59 1.76
N PRO A 302 -5.64 15.98 2.73
CA PRO A 302 -6.39 14.76 2.48
C PRO A 302 -7.48 14.93 1.41
N ASP A 303 -8.13 16.10 1.35
CA ASP A 303 -9.13 16.48 0.38
C ASP A 303 -8.59 16.50 -1.07
N MET A 304 -7.40 17.09 -1.28
CA MET A 304 -6.73 17.12 -2.59
C MET A 304 -6.30 15.72 -3.04
N VAL A 305 -5.75 14.94 -2.11
CA VAL A 305 -5.36 13.54 -2.38
C VAL A 305 -6.60 12.70 -2.73
N ALA A 306 -7.68 12.84 -1.96
CA ALA A 306 -8.94 12.16 -2.21
C ALA A 306 -9.58 12.60 -3.55
N GLY A 307 -9.56 13.89 -3.85
CA GLY A 307 -10.05 14.45 -5.11
C GLY A 307 -9.34 13.81 -6.31
N ARG A 308 -8.00 13.77 -6.28
CA ARG A 308 -7.22 13.19 -7.38
C ARG A 308 -7.40 11.66 -7.50
N PHE A 309 -7.60 10.98 -6.37
CA PHE A 309 -7.93 9.56 -6.41
C PHE A 309 -9.31 9.29 -7.02
N ARG A 310 -10.33 10.12 -6.74
CA ARG A 310 -11.66 10.03 -7.39
C ARG A 310 -11.57 10.22 -8.90
N GLU A 311 -10.72 11.16 -9.36
CA GLU A 311 -10.46 11.36 -10.80
C GLU A 311 -9.82 10.10 -11.42
N LEU A 312 -8.81 9.50 -10.76
CA LEU A 312 -8.23 8.23 -11.20
C LEU A 312 -9.31 7.14 -11.35
N LEU A 313 -10.22 7.00 -10.37
CA LEU A 313 -11.30 6.01 -10.44
C LEU A 313 -12.24 6.26 -11.61
N ALA A 314 -12.58 7.51 -11.88
CA ALA A 314 -13.42 7.89 -13.02
C ALA A 314 -12.74 7.55 -14.36
N GLU A 315 -11.45 7.86 -14.50
CA GLU A 315 -10.65 7.50 -15.68
C GLU A 315 -10.64 5.97 -15.91
N VAL A 316 -10.37 5.19 -14.85
CA VAL A 316 -10.31 3.72 -14.94
C VAL A 316 -11.68 3.12 -15.21
N GLY A 317 -12.75 3.66 -14.63
CA GLY A 317 -14.13 3.24 -14.89
C GLY A 317 -14.55 3.49 -16.32
N ALA A 318 -14.21 4.64 -16.89
CA ALA A 318 -14.48 4.99 -18.28
C ALA A 318 -13.74 4.05 -19.26
N LEU A 319 -12.46 3.74 -18.99
CA LEU A 319 -11.69 2.80 -19.81
C LEU A 319 -12.25 1.36 -19.73
N GLY A 320 -12.76 0.95 -18.58
CA GLY A 320 -13.40 -0.36 -18.39
C GLY A 320 -14.70 -0.49 -19.20
N SER A 321 -15.50 0.57 -19.28
CA SER A 321 -16.75 0.58 -20.06
C SER A 321 -16.51 0.52 -21.57
N VAL A 322 -15.49 1.19 -22.09
CA VAL A 322 -15.12 1.13 -23.51
C VAL A 322 -14.65 -0.28 -23.90
N ARG A 323 -13.79 -0.91 -23.11
CA ARG A 323 -13.32 -2.29 -23.37
C ARG A 323 -14.44 -3.33 -23.29
N GLY A 324 -15.41 -3.12 -22.40
CA GLY A 324 -16.61 -3.97 -22.29
C GLY A 324 -17.54 -3.85 -23.50
N ALA A 325 -17.67 -2.66 -24.08
CA ALA A 325 -18.48 -2.42 -25.27
C ALA A 325 -17.85 -3.06 -26.53
N ASP A 326 -16.53 -2.98 -26.69
CA ASP A 326 -15.82 -3.60 -27.80
C ASP A 326 -15.85 -5.15 -27.73
N ALA A 327 -15.89 -5.73 -26.53
CA ALA A 327 -15.98 -7.17 -26.35
C ALA A 327 -17.40 -7.75 -26.60
N SER A 328 -18.44 -6.93 -26.53
CA SER A 328 -19.84 -7.32 -26.78
C SER A 328 -20.33 -7.06 -28.22
N GLY A 329 -19.52 -6.36 -29.02
CA GLY A 329 -19.85 -6.01 -30.43
C GLY A 329 -19.47 -7.07 -31.48
N GLY A 330 -18.96 -8.23 -31.10
CA GLY A 330 -18.38 -9.22 -32.01
C GLY A 330 -19.18 -10.51 -32.25
N THR A 331 -20.49 -10.55 -31.99
CA THR A 331 -21.33 -11.71 -32.34
C THR A 331 -22.68 -11.25 -32.86
N GLY A 332 -22.79 -11.08 -34.16
CA GLY A 332 -24.10 -10.76 -34.78
C GLY A 332 -24.03 -10.55 -36.29
N ASP A 333 -23.55 -11.53 -37.05
CA ASP A 333 -23.96 -11.68 -38.45
C ASP A 333 -24.25 -13.17 -38.70
N ALA A 334 -25.47 -13.55 -38.37
CA ALA A 334 -26.09 -14.76 -38.86
C ALA A 334 -26.70 -14.44 -40.21
N VAL A 335 -26.06 -14.84 -41.27
CA VAL A 335 -26.61 -14.85 -42.63
C VAL A 335 -27.77 -15.84 -42.66
N SER A 336 -28.99 -15.34 -42.87
CA SER A 336 -30.13 -16.14 -43.29
C SER A 336 -30.05 -16.32 -44.79
N GLU A 337 -29.83 -17.53 -45.28
CA GLU A 337 -30.19 -17.93 -46.63
C GLU A 337 -31.24 -19.01 -46.59
N ALA A 338 -32.33 -18.70 -47.25
CA ALA A 338 -33.52 -19.52 -47.47
C ALA A 338 -33.28 -20.51 -48.58
N GLY A 339 -33.88 -21.64 -48.43
CA GLY A 339 -34.19 -22.75 -49.25
C GLY A 339 -34.04 -22.79 -50.75
N ALA A 340 -33.76 -24.00 -51.20
CA ALA A 340 -34.50 -24.63 -52.30
C ALA A 340 -34.06 -26.09 -52.47
N ASP A 341 -35.06 -26.90 -52.62
CA ASP A 341 -35.05 -28.34 -52.95
C ASP A 341 -34.11 -28.76 -54.07
N ASN A 342 -33.53 -29.92 -54.04
CA ASN A 342 -33.86 -31.00 -54.98
C ASN A 342 -33.14 -32.32 -54.72
N ASP A 343 -33.87 -33.33 -54.67
CA ASP A 343 -33.86 -34.75 -55.05
C ASP A 343 -32.64 -35.33 -55.78
N GLY A 344 -32.27 -36.58 -55.42
CA GLY A 344 -31.72 -37.51 -56.38
C GLY A 344 -30.58 -38.42 -55.98
N THR A 345 -30.96 -39.61 -55.47
CA THR A 345 -30.42 -40.95 -55.82
C THR A 345 -28.90 -41.28 -55.72
N ALA A 346 -28.59 -42.17 -54.83
CA ALA A 346 -28.11 -43.57 -54.97
C ALA A 346 -26.64 -43.88 -55.37
N THR A 347 -26.20 -44.90 -54.69
CA THR A 347 -25.09 -45.88 -55.00
C THR A 347 -23.68 -45.44 -54.58
N GLY A 348 -22.98 -46.10 -53.71
CA GLY A 348 -22.60 -47.47 -53.62
C GLY A 348 -21.07 -47.59 -53.70
N GLY A 349 -20.39 -48.30 -52.82
CA GLY A 349 -19.07 -48.82 -53.10
C GLY A 349 -18.02 -48.56 -52.01
N ASP A 350 -17.92 -49.47 -51.16
CA ASP A 350 -16.90 -50.36 -50.65
C ASP A 350 -15.41 -49.98 -50.67
N ALA A 351 -14.80 -50.42 -49.60
CA ALA A 351 -13.49 -51.05 -49.44
C ALA A 351 -12.32 -50.19 -48.99
N ALA A 352 -11.92 -50.34 -47.73
CA ALA A 352 -10.84 -51.24 -47.25
C ALA A 352 -9.38 -50.75 -47.47
N GLY A 353 -8.61 -50.86 -46.41
CA GLY A 353 -7.17 -51.05 -46.39
C GLY A 353 -6.45 -50.02 -45.52
N ALA A 354 -6.13 -50.28 -44.31
CA ALA A 354 -5.10 -51.17 -43.72
C ALA A 354 -3.68 -50.53 -43.72
N SER A 355 -3.16 -50.53 -42.49
CA SER A 355 -1.76 -50.75 -42.05
C SER A 355 -0.77 -49.60 -42.11
N ALA A 356 -0.32 -49.19 -40.87
CA ALA A 356 0.98 -49.58 -40.26
C ALA A 356 2.19 -48.96 -40.98
N ASP A 357 3.15 -48.37 -40.37
CA ASP A 357 4.08 -48.82 -39.37
C ASP A 357 5.17 -47.78 -39.09
N THR A 358 5.68 -47.70 -37.89
CA THR A 358 7.06 -47.38 -37.41
C THR A 358 7.80 -46.18 -37.91
N GLY A 359 8.35 -45.31 -37.06
CA GLY A 359 9.62 -45.53 -36.35
C GLY A 359 10.60 -44.39 -36.63
N ASP A 360 11.12 -43.89 -35.63
CA ASP A 360 12.35 -43.28 -35.11
C ASP A 360 12.09 -41.97 -34.40
#